data_b5ae0a082a6f0ae863a9f4b5680c0112
#
_entry.id   b5ae0a082a6f0ae863a9f4b5680c0112
#
_cell.length_a   1.000
_cell.length_b   1.000
_cell.length_c   1.000
_cell.angle_alpha   90.00
_cell.angle_beta   90.00
_cell.angle_gamma   90.00
#
_symmetry.space_group_name_H-M   'P 1'
#
loop_
_entity.id
_entity.type
_entity.pdbx_description
1 polymer ?
#
loop_
_entity_poly.entity_id
_entity_poly.type
_entity_poly.pdbx_seq_one_letter_code
_entity_poly.pdbx_strand_id
1 'polypeptide(L)'
;FLYQSGYLTIKGYINGTYLLGIPNFEVRQALNEIVLPTLAMRKNNDLQSTQAFLNVHLSLGNLPEAMKCLKALIADVPYSNKKLASMDMEERYRLILSTIFNAIGCRVEVEKMIATGRIDMVVETTNFIYVLELKLSNNGGVDAAEEQMKAKQYAEPFKADKRKVIALAIELDDMGKGLVDW
;
A
#
# COMPACT_ATOMS: atom_id res chain seq x y z
N PHE A 1 -1.22 -8.68 -26.02
CA PHE A 1 0.24 -8.52 -25.81
C PHE A 1 0.66 -9.02 -24.42
N LEU A 2 0.18 -8.46 -23.28
CA LEU A 2 0.61 -8.86 -21.93
C LEU A 2 0.36 -10.34 -21.58
N TYR A 3 -0.70 -10.93 -22.12
CA TYR A 3 -0.96 -12.36 -21.97
C TYR A 3 0.05 -13.19 -22.78
N GLN A 4 0.31 -12.81 -24.02
CA GLN A 4 1.26 -13.52 -24.90
C GLN A 4 2.71 -13.43 -24.40
N SER A 5 3.07 -12.35 -23.72
CA SER A 5 4.39 -12.15 -23.12
C SER A 5 4.55 -12.76 -21.71
N GLY A 6 3.53 -13.44 -21.20
CA GLY A 6 3.58 -14.10 -19.90
C GLY A 6 3.36 -13.22 -18.67
N TYR A 7 3.10 -11.93 -18.86
CA TYR A 7 2.78 -11.02 -17.73
C TYR A 7 1.38 -11.23 -17.15
N LEU A 8 0.47 -11.80 -17.94
CA LEU A 8 -0.86 -12.17 -17.48
C LEU A 8 -1.13 -13.66 -17.75
N THR A 9 -1.98 -14.26 -16.91
CA THR A 9 -2.49 -15.63 -17.09
C THR A 9 -4.01 -15.64 -16.97
N ILE A 10 -4.65 -16.64 -17.53
CA ILE A 10 -6.08 -16.88 -17.36
C ILE A 10 -6.32 -17.43 -15.97
N LYS A 11 -7.11 -16.73 -15.16
CA LYS A 11 -7.56 -17.13 -13.81
C LYS A 11 -8.94 -17.78 -13.84
N GLY A 12 -9.71 -17.53 -14.88
CA GLY A 12 -11.04 -18.11 -15.05
C GLY A 12 -11.69 -17.71 -16.35
N TYR A 13 -12.84 -18.34 -16.62
CA TYR A 13 -13.68 -18.06 -17.78
C TYR A 13 -15.15 -18.02 -17.33
N ILE A 14 -15.82 -16.90 -17.53
CA ILE A 14 -17.21 -16.68 -17.10
C ILE A 14 -17.97 -15.99 -18.22
N ASN A 15 -19.07 -16.59 -18.66
CA ASN A 15 -19.99 -16.00 -19.64
C ASN A 15 -19.32 -15.45 -20.91
N GLY A 16 -18.39 -16.19 -21.51
CA GLY A 16 -17.70 -15.76 -22.73
C GLY A 16 -16.49 -14.85 -22.49
N THR A 17 -16.20 -14.48 -21.22
CA THR A 17 -15.13 -13.55 -20.87
C THR A 17 -14.02 -14.26 -20.08
N TYR A 18 -12.77 -14.06 -20.50
CA TYR A 18 -11.61 -14.53 -19.76
C TYR A 18 -11.25 -13.57 -18.63
N LEU A 19 -11.15 -14.08 -17.42
CA LEU A 19 -10.58 -13.37 -16.28
C LEU A 19 -9.06 -13.54 -16.32
N LEU A 20 -8.36 -12.44 -16.50
CA LEU A 20 -6.90 -12.39 -16.51
C LEU A 20 -6.37 -11.94 -15.15
N GLY A 21 -5.20 -12.44 -14.77
CA GLY A 21 -4.50 -12.00 -13.56
C GLY A 21 -3.01 -12.23 -13.69
N ILE A 22 -2.25 -11.66 -12.77
CA ILE A 22 -0.80 -11.84 -12.70
C ILE A 22 -0.52 -13.29 -12.29
N PRO A 23 0.37 -14.02 -13.01
CA PRO A 23 0.56 -15.46 -12.82
C PRO A 23 1.12 -15.83 -11.44
N ASN A 24 2.13 -15.15 -11.00
CA ASN A 24 2.89 -15.41 -9.77
C ASN A 24 3.47 -14.14 -9.14
N PHE A 25 4.15 -14.33 -8.02
CA PHE A 25 4.77 -13.27 -7.24
C PHE A 25 5.90 -12.57 -8.01
N GLU A 26 6.75 -13.32 -8.69
CA GLU A 26 7.90 -12.80 -9.42
C GLU A 26 7.49 -11.84 -10.55
N VAL A 27 6.45 -12.22 -11.30
CA VAL A 27 5.90 -11.35 -12.36
C VAL A 27 5.24 -10.10 -11.75
N ARG A 28 4.59 -10.23 -10.59
CA ARG A 28 4.04 -9.07 -9.88
C ARG A 28 5.13 -8.11 -9.45
N GLN A 29 6.20 -8.63 -8.87
CA GLN A 29 7.35 -7.84 -8.46
C GLN A 29 7.99 -7.12 -9.64
N ALA A 30 8.25 -7.82 -10.74
CA ALA A 30 8.81 -7.23 -11.95
C ALA A 30 7.93 -6.12 -12.55
N LEU A 31 6.60 -6.29 -12.56
CA LEU A 31 5.68 -5.23 -13.00
C LEU A 31 5.74 -4.01 -12.08
N ASN A 32 5.81 -4.22 -10.77
CA ASN A 32 5.89 -3.13 -9.82
C ASN A 32 7.23 -2.39 -9.88
N GLU A 33 8.33 -3.08 -10.15
CA GLU A 33 9.65 -2.47 -10.42
C GLU A 33 9.64 -1.55 -11.64
N ILE A 34 8.78 -1.82 -12.62
CA ILE A 34 8.58 -0.94 -13.78
C ILE A 34 7.68 0.26 -13.43
N VAL A 35 6.64 0.04 -12.62
CA VAL A 35 5.64 1.07 -12.29
C VAL A 35 6.20 2.09 -11.30
N LEU A 36 6.91 1.66 -10.26
CA LEU A 36 7.43 2.54 -9.21
C LEU A 36 8.39 3.62 -9.73
N PRO A 37 9.41 3.32 -10.57
CA PRO A 37 10.27 4.36 -11.14
C PRO A 37 9.51 5.33 -12.05
N THR A 38 8.35 4.90 -12.61
CA THR A 38 7.48 5.78 -13.39
C THR A 38 6.71 6.76 -12.51
N LEU A 39 6.45 6.38 -11.25
CA LEU A 39 5.83 7.24 -10.25
C LEU A 39 6.86 8.09 -9.50
N ALA A 40 8.06 7.58 -9.30
CA ALA A 40 9.16 8.23 -8.57
C ALA A 40 10.24 8.74 -9.54
N MET A 41 10.88 9.88 -9.20
CA MET A 41 11.96 10.46 -10.03
C MET A 41 13.38 9.95 -9.68
N ARG A 42 13.52 9.02 -8.73
CA ARG A 42 14.82 8.51 -8.29
C ARG A 42 15.47 7.53 -9.27
N LYS A 43 16.80 7.47 -9.22
CA LYS A 43 17.57 6.43 -9.90
C LYS A 43 17.26 5.07 -9.27
N ASN A 44 17.11 4.05 -10.09
CA ASN A 44 16.66 2.71 -9.69
C ASN A 44 17.41 2.11 -8.48
N ASN A 45 18.72 2.35 -8.32
CA ASN A 45 19.51 1.73 -7.25
C ASN A 45 19.15 2.25 -5.84
N ASP A 46 18.90 3.56 -5.70
CA ASP A 46 18.54 4.16 -4.40
C ASP A 46 17.12 3.77 -3.99
N LEU A 47 16.23 3.67 -4.97
CA LEU A 47 14.86 3.24 -4.77
C LEU A 47 14.78 1.78 -4.33
N GLN A 48 15.53 0.89 -4.99
CA GLN A 48 15.57 -0.53 -4.66
C GLN A 48 16.12 -0.80 -3.25
N SER A 49 17.16 -0.08 -2.83
CA SER A 49 17.71 -0.23 -1.48
C SER A 49 16.70 0.20 -0.42
N THR A 50 16.02 1.34 -0.61
CA THR A 50 14.98 1.83 0.33
C THR A 50 13.78 0.87 0.40
N GLN A 51 13.37 0.27 -0.73
CA GLN A 51 12.33 -0.75 -0.78
C GLN A 51 12.74 -2.02 -0.04
N ALA A 52 13.97 -2.50 -0.23
CA ALA A 52 14.48 -3.66 0.47
C ALA A 52 14.51 -3.45 1.99
N PHE A 53 14.95 -2.28 2.46
CA PHE A 53 14.91 -1.92 3.88
C PHE A 53 13.47 -1.83 4.42
N LEU A 54 12.55 -1.24 3.66
CA LEU A 54 11.13 -1.20 4.05
C LEU A 54 10.58 -2.61 4.24
N ASN A 55 10.85 -3.54 3.31
CA ASN A 55 10.43 -4.93 3.42
C ASN A 55 11.00 -5.60 4.68
N VAL A 56 12.30 -5.45 4.93
CA VAL A 56 12.95 -6.01 6.12
C VAL A 56 12.33 -5.48 7.40
N HIS A 57 12.16 -4.16 7.52
CA HIS A 57 11.61 -3.55 8.73
C HIS A 57 10.16 -3.93 8.98
N LEU A 58 9.31 -4.00 7.93
CA LEU A 58 7.94 -4.52 8.06
C LEU A 58 7.91 -6.00 8.46
N SER A 59 8.80 -6.82 7.91
CA SER A 59 8.89 -8.25 8.25
C SER A 59 9.34 -8.49 9.69
N LEU A 60 10.07 -7.54 10.28
CA LEU A 60 10.54 -7.56 11.67
C LEU A 60 9.61 -6.81 12.65
N GLY A 61 8.59 -6.09 12.15
CA GLY A 61 7.72 -5.25 12.97
C GLY A 61 8.38 -3.96 13.49
N ASN A 62 9.48 -3.54 12.88
CA ASN A 62 10.21 -2.32 13.24
C ASN A 62 9.58 -1.10 12.56
N LEU A 63 8.48 -0.61 13.14
CA LEU A 63 7.69 0.49 12.57
C LEU A 63 8.47 1.81 12.40
N PRO A 64 9.28 2.28 13.39
CA PRO A 64 9.98 3.55 13.22
C PRO A 64 10.86 3.60 11.96
N GLU A 65 11.62 2.55 11.71
CA GLU A 65 12.48 2.48 10.53
C GLU A 65 11.68 2.20 9.24
N ALA A 66 10.61 1.40 9.33
CA ALA A 66 9.70 1.20 8.19
C ALA A 66 9.06 2.53 7.75
N MET A 67 8.59 3.35 8.71
CA MET A 67 7.97 4.65 8.40
C MET A 67 8.96 5.67 7.84
N LYS A 68 10.22 5.65 8.26
CA LYS A 68 11.28 6.46 7.62
C LYS A 68 11.48 6.10 6.15
N CYS A 69 11.54 4.80 5.84
CA CYS A 69 11.64 4.33 4.47
C CYS A 69 10.40 4.72 3.66
N LEU A 70 9.22 4.52 4.23
CA LEU A 70 7.95 4.84 3.59
C LEU A 70 7.84 6.34 3.29
N LYS A 71 8.18 7.19 4.26
CA LYS A 71 8.21 8.65 4.10
C LYS A 71 9.14 9.08 2.96
N ALA A 72 10.32 8.48 2.87
CA ALA A 72 11.27 8.75 1.80
C ALA A 72 10.73 8.32 0.43
N LEU A 73 10.06 7.16 0.33
CA LEU A 73 9.49 6.66 -0.91
C LEU A 73 8.31 7.52 -1.39
N ILE A 74 7.44 7.97 -0.47
CA ILE A 74 6.31 8.84 -0.80
C ILE A 74 6.79 10.23 -1.24
N ALA A 75 7.76 10.81 -0.53
CA ALA A 75 8.31 12.13 -0.85
C ALA A 75 8.96 12.21 -2.23
N ASP A 76 9.31 11.07 -2.79
CA ASP A 76 9.94 10.97 -4.11
C ASP A 76 8.92 10.92 -5.27
N VAL A 77 7.63 10.80 -4.98
CA VAL A 77 6.57 10.79 -5.99
C VAL A 77 6.29 12.23 -6.46
N PRO A 78 6.49 12.55 -7.75
CA PRO A 78 6.32 13.91 -8.23
C PRO A 78 4.89 14.43 -8.07
N TYR A 79 4.74 15.60 -7.48
CA TYR A 79 3.45 16.31 -7.40
C TYR A 79 2.87 16.60 -8.80
N SER A 80 3.74 16.85 -9.79
CA SER A 80 3.37 17.24 -11.15
C SER A 80 2.89 16.08 -12.04
N ASN A 81 2.74 14.86 -11.52
CA ASN A 81 2.19 13.77 -12.30
C ASN A 81 0.72 14.04 -12.63
N LYS A 82 0.45 14.40 -13.90
CA LYS A 82 -0.87 14.82 -14.38
C LYS A 82 -1.99 13.79 -14.13
N LYS A 83 -1.66 12.49 -14.12
CA LYS A 83 -2.63 11.43 -13.84
C LYS A 83 -3.01 11.41 -12.36
N LEU A 84 -2.06 11.68 -11.47
CA LEU A 84 -2.30 11.73 -10.04
C LEU A 84 -2.95 13.06 -9.62
N ALA A 85 -2.66 14.15 -10.32
CA ALA A 85 -3.15 15.49 -9.99
C ALA A 85 -4.68 15.66 -10.16
N SER A 86 -5.33 14.78 -10.93
CA SER A 86 -6.79 14.78 -11.10
C SER A 86 -7.53 13.90 -10.08
N MET A 87 -6.82 13.16 -9.25
CA MET A 87 -7.40 12.28 -8.24
C MET A 87 -7.62 13.04 -6.93
N ASP A 88 -8.60 12.61 -6.15
CA ASP A 88 -8.72 13.00 -4.75
C ASP A 88 -7.45 12.65 -3.99
N MET A 89 -7.08 13.48 -2.99
CA MET A 89 -5.79 13.34 -2.31
C MET A 89 -5.69 12.02 -1.53
N GLU A 90 -6.76 11.59 -0.87
CA GLU A 90 -6.78 10.29 -0.17
C GLU A 90 -6.63 9.12 -1.15
N GLU A 91 -7.36 9.16 -2.28
CA GLU A 91 -7.26 8.15 -3.33
C GLU A 91 -5.85 8.10 -3.94
N ARG A 92 -5.24 9.27 -4.16
CA ARG A 92 -3.86 9.38 -4.63
C ARG A 92 -2.86 8.71 -3.68
N TYR A 93 -2.95 8.99 -2.38
CA TYR A 93 -2.07 8.36 -1.39
C TYR A 93 -2.33 6.86 -1.27
N ARG A 94 -3.58 6.44 -1.33
CA ARG A 94 -3.95 5.03 -1.32
C ARG A 94 -3.33 4.27 -2.49
N LEU A 95 -3.35 4.86 -3.69
CA LEU A 95 -2.70 4.29 -4.87
C LEU A 95 -1.17 4.22 -4.69
N ILE A 96 -0.53 5.30 -4.21
CA ILE A 96 0.92 5.35 -3.99
C ILE A 96 1.34 4.28 -2.98
N LEU A 97 0.70 4.24 -1.82
CA LEU A 97 1.01 3.28 -0.75
C LEU A 97 0.81 1.84 -1.20
N SER A 98 -0.33 1.54 -1.84
CA SER A 98 -0.59 0.19 -2.34
C SER A 98 0.44 -0.24 -3.39
N THR A 99 0.89 0.68 -4.24
CA THR A 99 1.95 0.41 -5.22
C THR A 99 3.29 0.11 -4.53
N ILE A 100 3.68 0.91 -3.53
CA ILE A 100 4.91 0.68 -2.75
C ILE A 100 4.88 -0.68 -2.06
N PHE A 101 3.81 -0.99 -1.30
CA PHE A 101 3.72 -2.26 -0.58
C PHE A 101 3.66 -3.48 -1.50
N ASN A 102 2.96 -3.38 -2.63
CA ASN A 102 2.98 -4.45 -3.63
C ASN A 102 4.37 -4.64 -4.24
N ALA A 103 5.12 -3.56 -4.50
CA ALA A 103 6.46 -3.63 -5.09
C ALA A 103 7.46 -4.34 -4.18
N ILE A 104 7.34 -4.18 -2.87
CA ILE A 104 8.20 -4.88 -1.91
C ILE A 104 7.69 -6.30 -1.57
N GLY A 105 6.63 -6.77 -2.24
CA GLY A 105 6.16 -8.14 -2.13
C GLY A 105 5.13 -8.40 -1.05
N CYS A 106 4.59 -7.38 -0.42
CA CYS A 106 3.47 -7.56 0.50
C CYS A 106 2.18 -7.91 -0.27
N ARG A 107 1.32 -8.69 0.34
CA ARG A 107 -0.07 -8.80 -0.11
C ARG A 107 -0.82 -7.58 0.39
N VAL A 108 -1.48 -6.88 -0.53
CA VAL A 108 -2.22 -5.65 -0.22
C VAL A 108 -3.69 -5.80 -0.61
N GLU A 109 -4.58 -5.47 0.30
CA GLU A 109 -6.01 -5.34 0.05
C GLU A 109 -6.43 -3.91 0.39
N VAL A 110 -6.94 -3.19 -0.60
CA VAL A 110 -7.37 -1.80 -0.49
C VAL A 110 -8.89 -1.76 -0.32
N GLU A 111 -9.39 -0.84 0.51
CA GLU A 111 -10.83 -0.65 0.77
C GLU A 111 -11.55 -1.92 1.20
N LYS A 112 -10.93 -2.67 2.13
CA LYS A 112 -11.49 -3.93 2.61
C LYS A 112 -12.78 -3.70 3.39
N MET A 113 -13.87 -4.27 2.87
CA MET A 113 -15.16 -4.23 3.56
C MET A 113 -15.20 -5.23 4.71
N ILE A 114 -15.62 -4.79 5.87
CA ILE A 114 -15.85 -5.60 7.06
C ILE A 114 -17.25 -5.31 7.65
N ALA A 115 -17.69 -6.08 8.62
CA ALA A 115 -19.04 -5.93 9.20
C ALA A 115 -19.29 -4.53 9.82
N THR A 116 -18.25 -3.88 10.34
CA THR A 116 -18.32 -2.59 11.03
C THR A 116 -17.95 -1.39 10.16
N GLY A 117 -17.52 -1.62 8.92
CA GLY A 117 -17.15 -0.54 8.00
C GLY A 117 -16.19 -0.96 6.91
N ARG A 118 -15.34 -0.04 6.51
CA ARG A 118 -14.34 -0.22 5.45
C ARG A 118 -12.97 0.19 5.99
N ILE A 119 -12.01 -0.71 5.89
CA ILE A 119 -10.60 -0.47 6.20
C ILE A 119 -9.92 0.09 4.95
N ASP A 120 -9.15 1.17 5.07
CA ASP A 120 -8.50 1.77 3.91
C ASP A 120 -7.49 0.84 3.25
N MET A 121 -6.67 0.16 4.07
CA MET A 121 -5.69 -0.77 3.52
C MET A 121 -5.30 -1.85 4.53
N VAL A 122 -5.15 -3.08 4.06
CA VAL A 122 -4.55 -4.18 4.81
C VAL A 122 -3.28 -4.62 4.09
N VAL A 123 -2.17 -4.65 4.81
CA VAL A 123 -0.85 -5.07 4.30
C VAL A 123 -0.39 -6.29 5.05
N GLU A 124 -0.17 -7.38 4.34
CA GLU A 124 0.20 -8.67 4.92
C GLU A 124 1.65 -9.01 4.60
N THR A 125 2.41 -9.31 5.63
CA THR A 125 3.75 -9.93 5.54
C THR A 125 3.69 -11.36 6.04
N THR A 126 4.83 -12.05 6.10
CA THR A 126 4.90 -13.41 6.65
C THR A 126 4.52 -13.45 8.13
N ASN A 127 4.89 -12.45 8.91
CA ASN A 127 4.75 -12.46 10.38
C ASN A 127 3.73 -11.46 10.92
N PHE A 128 3.31 -10.49 10.11
CA PHE A 128 2.46 -9.39 10.55
C PHE A 128 1.32 -9.13 9.58
N ILE A 129 0.21 -8.64 10.12
CA ILE A 129 -0.89 -8.02 9.39
C ILE A 129 -0.97 -6.57 9.87
N TYR A 130 -0.72 -5.64 8.97
CA TYR A 130 -0.87 -4.21 9.22
C TYR A 130 -2.23 -3.76 8.72
N VAL A 131 -3.03 -3.20 9.61
CA VAL A 131 -4.36 -2.64 9.32
C VAL A 131 -4.21 -1.13 9.35
N LEU A 132 -4.32 -0.49 8.19
CA LEU A 132 -4.05 0.93 8.00
C LEU A 132 -5.34 1.72 7.87
N GLU A 133 -5.40 2.85 8.56
CA GLU A 133 -6.36 3.93 8.33
C GLU A 133 -5.59 5.18 7.93
N LEU A 134 -6.03 5.83 6.87
CA LEU A 134 -5.37 6.99 6.29
C LEU A 134 -6.22 8.23 6.55
N LYS A 135 -5.61 9.30 7.05
CA LYS A 135 -6.28 10.60 7.20
C LYS A 135 -5.38 11.72 6.68
N LEU A 136 -6.00 12.69 6.07
CA LEU A 136 -5.33 13.94 5.74
C LEU A 136 -5.24 14.83 6.99
N SER A 137 -4.20 15.67 7.05
CA SER A 137 -4.00 16.60 8.17
C SER A 137 -5.23 17.51 8.41
N ASN A 138 -5.90 17.94 7.34
CA ASN A 138 -7.12 18.73 7.42
C ASN A 138 -8.39 17.94 7.83
N ASN A 139 -8.32 16.61 7.88
CA ASN A 139 -9.41 15.71 8.29
C ASN A 139 -9.17 15.07 9.67
N GLY A 140 -8.40 15.72 10.53
CA GLY A 140 -8.16 15.31 11.91
C GLY A 140 -6.94 14.40 12.13
N GLY A 141 -6.17 14.11 11.09
CA GLY A 141 -4.88 13.43 11.17
C GLY A 141 -4.89 12.09 11.90
N VAL A 142 -3.78 11.79 12.60
CA VAL A 142 -3.58 10.53 13.34
C VAL A 142 -4.67 10.30 14.38
N ASP A 143 -5.05 11.31 15.16
CA ASP A 143 -6.03 11.16 16.23
C ASP A 143 -7.39 10.66 15.69
N ALA A 144 -7.89 11.27 14.60
CA ALA A 144 -9.13 10.84 13.97
C ALA A 144 -9.04 9.43 13.36
N ALA A 145 -7.89 9.07 12.81
CA ALA A 145 -7.64 7.73 12.29
C ALA A 145 -7.69 6.70 13.43
N GLU A 146 -7.00 6.96 14.54
CA GLU A 146 -7.01 6.06 15.72
C GLU A 146 -8.42 5.89 16.32
N GLU A 147 -9.15 7.00 16.49
CA GLU A 147 -10.54 6.93 16.99
C GLU A 147 -11.43 6.08 16.09
N GLN A 148 -11.32 6.25 14.77
CA GLN A 148 -12.09 5.47 13.81
C GLN A 148 -11.75 3.99 13.88
N MET A 149 -10.46 3.64 13.95
CA MET A 149 -10.00 2.25 14.04
C MET A 149 -10.48 1.56 15.31
N LYS A 150 -10.45 2.29 16.46
CA LYS A 150 -10.96 1.81 17.75
C LYS A 150 -12.48 1.62 17.72
N ALA A 151 -13.21 2.63 17.26
CA ALA A 151 -14.68 2.60 17.20
C ALA A 151 -15.22 1.49 16.29
N LYS A 152 -14.56 1.25 15.15
CA LYS A 152 -14.96 0.23 14.17
C LYS A 152 -14.28 -1.13 14.35
N GLN A 153 -13.44 -1.27 15.37
CA GLN A 153 -12.78 -2.54 15.74
C GLN A 153 -12.08 -3.21 14.54
N TYR A 154 -11.29 -2.47 13.80
CA TYR A 154 -10.68 -2.91 12.54
C TYR A 154 -9.74 -4.13 12.67
N ALA A 155 -9.22 -4.41 13.86
CA ALA A 155 -8.40 -5.59 14.13
C ALA A 155 -9.22 -6.88 14.34
N GLU A 156 -10.53 -6.80 14.63
CA GLU A 156 -11.35 -7.97 14.96
C GLU A 156 -11.33 -9.08 13.90
N PRO A 157 -11.45 -8.78 12.58
CA PRO A 157 -11.46 -9.83 11.56
C PRO A 157 -10.18 -10.67 11.51
N PHE A 158 -9.09 -10.17 12.09
CA PHE A 158 -7.78 -10.81 12.03
C PHE A 158 -7.37 -11.51 13.33
N LYS A 159 -8.19 -11.49 14.38
CA LYS A 159 -7.86 -12.10 15.68
C LYS A 159 -7.62 -13.61 15.64
N ALA A 160 -8.19 -14.29 14.66
CA ALA A 160 -7.98 -15.73 14.47
C ALA A 160 -6.69 -16.07 13.67
N ASP A 161 -6.03 -15.08 13.10
CA ASP A 161 -4.76 -15.26 12.39
C ASP A 161 -3.62 -15.46 13.39
N LYS A 162 -2.67 -16.29 13.03
CA LYS A 162 -1.49 -16.57 13.86
C LYS A 162 -0.46 -15.44 13.86
N ARG A 163 -0.53 -14.56 12.86
CA ARG A 163 0.36 -13.42 12.71
C ARG A 163 -0.02 -12.32 13.69
N LYS A 164 0.96 -11.50 14.04
CA LYS A 164 0.69 -10.32 14.87
C LYS A 164 -0.04 -9.25 14.06
N VAL A 165 -1.19 -8.79 14.57
CA VAL A 165 -1.96 -7.70 13.98
C VAL A 165 -1.50 -6.37 14.57
N ILE A 166 -1.20 -5.42 13.70
CA ILE A 166 -0.80 -4.05 14.08
C ILE A 166 -1.77 -3.08 13.41
N ALA A 167 -2.50 -2.34 14.24
CA ALA A 167 -3.30 -1.21 13.79
C ALA A 167 -2.39 0.01 13.61
N LEU A 168 -2.45 0.66 12.47
CA LEU A 168 -1.55 1.75 12.08
C LEU A 168 -2.35 2.91 11.49
N ALA A 169 -2.50 3.96 12.29
CA ALA A 169 -3.01 5.24 11.84
C ALA A 169 -1.92 5.99 11.06
N ILE A 170 -2.25 6.59 9.94
CA ILE A 170 -1.28 7.33 9.11
C ILE A 170 -1.87 8.68 8.75
N GLU A 171 -1.16 9.74 9.13
CA GLU A 171 -1.45 11.10 8.71
C GLU A 171 -0.66 11.47 7.46
N LEU A 172 -1.37 12.02 6.49
CA LEU A 172 -0.85 12.43 5.20
C LEU A 172 -1.11 13.91 4.97
N ASP A 173 -0.13 14.59 4.38
CA ASP A 173 -0.23 16.00 4.06
C ASP A 173 -1.30 16.25 2.98
N ASP A 174 -2.19 17.19 3.24
CA ASP A 174 -3.31 17.53 2.35
C ASP A 174 -2.89 18.32 1.09
N MET A 175 -1.65 18.82 1.06
CA MET A 175 -1.05 19.45 -0.11
C MET A 175 -0.13 18.54 -0.92
N GLY A 176 -0.06 17.24 -0.56
CA GLY A 176 0.70 16.24 -1.30
C GLY A 176 2.18 16.17 -0.95
N LYS A 177 2.62 16.70 0.20
CA LYS A 177 4.02 16.66 0.61
C LYS A 177 4.47 15.34 1.22
N GLY A 178 3.54 14.42 1.49
CA GLY A 178 3.85 13.07 1.94
C GLY A 178 3.32 12.71 3.32
N LEU A 179 4.01 11.79 4.00
CA LEU A 179 3.65 11.29 5.32
C LEU A 179 4.05 12.30 6.40
N VAL A 180 3.11 12.70 7.22
CA VAL A 180 3.28 13.65 8.34
C VAL A 180 3.59 12.91 9.62
N ASP A 181 2.67 12.05 10.08
CA ASP A 181 2.74 11.33 11.36
C ASP A 181 2.10 9.93 11.26
N TRP A 182 2.24 9.11 12.34
CA TRP A 182 1.72 7.73 12.41
C TRP A 182 1.68 7.21 13.83
#